data_8dc2c677cc5ae76a12de98ea40553cd3
#
_entry.id   8dc2c677cc5ae76a12de98ea40553cd3
#
_cell.length_a   1.000
_cell.length_b   1.000
_cell.length_c   1.000
_cell.angle_alpha   90.00
_cell.angle_beta   90.00
_cell.angle_gamma   90.00
#
_symmetry.space_group_name_H-M   'P 1'
#
loop_
_entity.id
_entity.type
_entity.pdbx_description
1 polymer ?
#
loop_
_entity_poly.entity_id
_entity_poly.type
_entity_poly.pdbx_seq_one_letter_code
_entity_poly.pdbx_strand_id
1 'polypeptide(L)'
;MTLSDLDRGYMQRALALAERGRYTTDPNPRVGSLLVRDGEVVGEGWHERAGEPHAERHALTMAGERAQGATCYVTLEPCSHTGRTGPCADALIEAGVSRVVVAMQDPNPLVAGQGLARLRAAGITVECGLLDPEARALNPGFIKRM
;
A
#
# COMPACT_ATOMS: atom_id res chain seq x y z
N MET A 1 5.16 -13.73 -13.21
CA MET A 1 4.94 -12.40 -13.82
C MET A 1 6.09 -11.49 -13.46
N THR A 2 6.64 -10.80 -14.44
CA THR A 2 7.73 -9.85 -14.21
C THR A 2 7.17 -8.45 -13.96
N LEU A 3 7.89 -7.70 -13.10
CA LEU A 3 7.57 -6.31 -12.87
C LEU A 3 8.07 -5.48 -14.04
N SER A 4 7.23 -4.58 -14.53
CA SER A 4 7.53 -3.78 -15.72
C SER A 4 8.08 -2.40 -15.36
N ASP A 5 8.55 -1.67 -16.38
CA ASP A 5 8.96 -0.27 -16.20
C ASP A 5 7.77 0.61 -15.81
N LEU A 6 6.56 0.28 -16.27
CA LEU A 6 5.34 0.97 -15.84
C LEU A 6 5.08 0.75 -14.36
N ASP A 7 5.25 -0.49 -13.88
CA ASP A 7 5.10 -0.82 -12.47
C ASP A 7 6.06 0.01 -11.62
N ARG A 8 7.31 0.12 -12.06
CA ARG A 8 8.33 0.92 -11.37
C ARG A 8 7.93 2.39 -11.33
N GLY A 9 7.44 2.95 -12.42
CA GLY A 9 7.00 4.34 -12.49
C GLY A 9 5.83 4.62 -11.55
N TYR A 10 4.86 3.73 -11.50
CA TYR A 10 3.73 3.88 -10.59
C TYR A 10 4.16 3.75 -9.13
N MET A 11 5.07 2.83 -8.82
CA MET A 11 5.58 2.70 -7.46
C MET A 11 6.38 3.94 -7.04
N GLN A 12 7.16 4.55 -7.96
CA GLN A 12 7.86 5.80 -7.67
C GLN A 12 6.86 6.91 -7.32
N ARG A 13 5.72 6.95 -8.00
CA ARG A 13 4.66 7.90 -7.68
C ARG A 13 4.05 7.64 -6.30
N ALA A 14 3.85 6.37 -5.94
CA ALA A 14 3.36 6.01 -4.60
C ALA A 14 4.36 6.44 -3.52
N LEU A 15 5.66 6.26 -3.77
CA LEU A 15 6.71 6.70 -2.84
C LEU A 15 6.68 8.22 -2.66
N ALA A 16 6.46 8.97 -3.74
CA ALA A 16 6.34 10.43 -3.66
C ALA A 16 5.13 10.86 -2.83
N LEU A 17 4.01 10.13 -2.94
CA LEU A 17 2.84 10.38 -2.12
C LEU A 17 3.15 10.13 -0.63
N ALA A 18 3.88 9.05 -0.33
CA ALA A 18 4.26 8.73 1.05
C ALA A 18 5.04 9.86 1.70
N GLU A 19 5.90 10.56 0.95
CA GLU A 19 6.69 11.68 1.45
C GLU A 19 5.83 12.83 1.99
N ARG A 20 4.60 12.96 1.51
CA ARG A 20 3.70 14.02 1.97
C ARG A 20 3.30 13.87 3.44
N GLY A 21 3.43 12.66 4.02
CA GLY A 21 3.16 12.41 5.43
C GLY A 21 4.37 12.62 6.34
N ARG A 22 5.43 13.25 5.85
CA ARG A 22 6.76 13.26 6.47
C ARG A 22 6.81 13.70 7.93
N TYR A 23 6.01 14.62 8.36
CA TYR A 23 6.08 15.14 9.73
C TYR A 23 4.80 14.91 10.53
N THR A 24 3.82 14.23 9.97
CA THR A 24 2.50 14.13 10.57
C THR A 24 2.07 12.71 10.94
N THR A 25 2.79 11.69 10.45
CA THR A 25 2.39 10.30 10.68
C THR A 25 3.09 9.65 11.88
N ASP A 26 4.18 10.23 12.40
CA ASP A 26 4.90 9.65 13.53
C ASP A 26 3.95 9.39 14.71
N PRO A 27 3.96 8.21 15.37
CA PRO A 27 4.89 7.10 15.21
C PRO A 27 4.55 6.11 14.07
N ASN A 28 3.50 6.35 13.32
CA ASN A 28 3.11 5.46 12.22
C ASN A 28 4.03 5.64 11.01
N PRO A 29 4.19 4.61 10.17
CA PRO A 29 5.01 4.71 8.97
C PRO A 29 4.38 5.64 7.93
N ARG A 30 5.21 6.22 7.09
CA ARG A 30 4.76 6.96 5.90
C ARG A 30 4.42 5.95 4.83
N VAL A 31 3.21 6.05 4.26
CA VAL A 31 2.73 5.12 3.24
C VAL A 31 2.05 5.89 2.14
N GLY A 32 2.31 5.50 0.90
CA GLY A 32 1.61 6.01 -0.27
C GLY A 32 0.95 4.86 -1.03
N SER A 33 -0.18 5.14 -1.67
CA SER A 33 -0.90 4.14 -2.45
C SER A 33 -1.47 4.75 -3.73
N LEU A 34 -1.48 3.94 -4.79
CA LEU A 34 -1.95 4.33 -6.10
C LEU A 34 -2.81 3.21 -6.66
N LEU A 35 -3.94 3.56 -7.26
CA LEU A 35 -4.78 2.60 -7.98
C LEU A 35 -4.74 2.93 -9.47
N VAL A 36 -4.45 1.93 -10.28
CA VAL A 36 -4.34 2.08 -11.73
C VAL A 36 -5.26 1.07 -12.40
N ARG A 37 -6.09 1.54 -13.32
CA ARG A 37 -6.99 0.69 -14.09
C ARG A 37 -6.89 1.07 -15.57
N ASP A 38 -6.61 0.07 -16.42
CA ASP A 38 -6.48 0.27 -17.86
C ASP A 38 -5.47 1.37 -18.24
N GLY A 39 -4.34 1.42 -17.51
CA GLY A 39 -3.28 2.41 -17.76
C GLY A 39 -3.57 3.80 -17.21
N GLU A 40 -4.66 3.96 -16.46
CA GLU A 40 -5.08 5.25 -15.93
C GLU A 40 -5.07 5.24 -14.41
N VAL A 41 -4.51 6.29 -13.79
CA VAL A 41 -4.54 6.45 -12.34
C VAL A 41 -5.97 6.84 -11.94
N VAL A 42 -6.64 5.96 -11.21
CA VAL A 42 -8.03 6.17 -10.78
C VAL A 42 -8.15 6.56 -9.31
N GLY A 43 -7.09 6.38 -8.53
CA GLY A 43 -7.07 6.78 -7.13
C GLY A 43 -5.66 6.89 -6.61
N GLU A 44 -5.46 7.78 -5.65
CA GLU A 44 -4.18 7.92 -4.97
C GLU A 44 -4.40 8.45 -3.56
N GLY A 45 -3.48 8.13 -2.66
CA GLY A 45 -3.57 8.58 -1.28
C GLY A 45 -2.27 8.37 -0.54
N TRP A 46 -2.18 9.01 0.61
CA TRP A 46 -1.08 8.82 1.55
C TRP A 46 -1.63 8.88 2.96
N HIS A 47 -0.91 8.27 3.89
CA HIS A 47 -1.28 8.34 5.31
C HIS A 47 -0.95 9.76 5.79
N GLU A 48 -1.99 10.54 6.09
CA GLU A 48 -1.83 11.96 6.35
C GLU A 48 -1.43 12.25 7.79
N ARG A 49 -2.06 11.54 8.76
CA ARG A 49 -1.78 11.73 10.18
C ARG A 49 -2.05 10.45 10.95
N ALA A 50 -1.33 10.27 12.07
CA ALA A 50 -1.57 9.15 12.97
C ALA A 50 -3.03 9.13 13.41
N GLY A 51 -3.65 7.95 13.40
CA GLY A 51 -5.05 7.76 13.79
C GLY A 51 -6.07 8.01 12.68
N GLU A 52 -5.65 8.56 11.55
CA GLU A 52 -6.52 8.79 10.39
C GLU A 52 -6.44 7.60 9.41
N PRO A 53 -7.32 7.56 8.38
CA PRO A 53 -7.30 6.47 7.40
C PRO A 53 -5.94 6.30 6.74
N HIS A 54 -5.62 5.05 6.44
CA HIS A 54 -4.38 4.70 5.75
C HIS A 54 -4.43 5.08 4.26
N ALA A 55 -3.27 5.07 3.61
CA ALA A 55 -3.12 5.46 2.20
C ALA A 55 -4.07 4.70 1.27
N GLU A 56 -4.22 3.39 1.47
CA GLU A 56 -5.07 2.55 0.63
C GLU A 56 -6.53 2.98 0.70
N ARG A 57 -6.99 3.38 1.88
CA ARG A 57 -8.37 3.83 2.05
C ARG A 57 -8.64 5.14 1.34
N HIS A 58 -7.68 6.07 1.36
CA HIS A 58 -7.80 7.32 0.60
C HIS A 58 -7.87 7.04 -0.89
N ALA A 59 -7.00 6.16 -1.39
CA ALA A 59 -6.98 5.80 -2.80
C ALA A 59 -8.29 5.12 -3.23
N LEU A 60 -8.83 4.21 -2.41
CA LEU A 60 -10.09 3.52 -2.68
C LEU A 60 -11.27 4.49 -2.69
N THR A 61 -11.29 5.45 -1.77
CA THR A 61 -12.35 6.46 -1.72
C THR A 61 -12.36 7.29 -2.99
N MET A 62 -11.18 7.70 -3.46
CA MET A 62 -11.06 8.48 -4.70
C MET A 62 -11.48 7.67 -5.91
N ALA A 63 -11.09 6.40 -6.00
CA ALA A 63 -11.38 5.54 -7.15
C ALA A 63 -12.85 5.14 -7.23
N GLY A 64 -13.49 4.93 -6.09
CA GLY A 64 -14.89 4.45 -6.06
C GLY A 64 -15.01 3.13 -6.81
N GLU A 65 -15.98 3.02 -7.68
CA GLU A 65 -16.26 1.80 -8.45
C GLU A 65 -15.10 1.42 -9.40
N ARG A 66 -14.27 2.38 -9.79
CA ARG A 66 -13.14 2.11 -10.69
C ARG A 66 -12.01 1.34 -10.02
N ALA A 67 -12.09 1.12 -8.71
CA ALA A 67 -11.14 0.25 -8.00
C ALA A 67 -11.31 -1.21 -8.43
N GLN A 68 -12.50 -1.61 -8.86
CA GLN A 68 -12.74 -2.99 -9.30
C GLN A 68 -11.88 -3.30 -10.53
N GLY A 69 -11.10 -4.37 -10.44
CA GLY A 69 -10.19 -4.77 -11.52
C GLY A 69 -8.89 -3.96 -11.59
N ALA A 70 -8.68 -2.99 -10.70
CA ALA A 70 -7.50 -2.15 -10.70
C ALA A 70 -6.28 -2.87 -10.11
N THR A 71 -5.09 -2.32 -10.40
CA THR A 71 -3.84 -2.70 -9.73
C THR A 71 -3.56 -1.66 -8.65
N CYS A 72 -3.29 -2.12 -7.42
CA CYS A 72 -2.91 -1.27 -6.30
C CYS A 72 -1.40 -1.29 -6.13
N TYR A 73 -0.78 -0.12 -6.12
CA TYR A 73 0.64 0.04 -5.78
C TYR A 73 0.68 0.66 -4.39
N VAL A 74 1.39 0.04 -3.46
CA VAL A 74 1.48 0.51 -2.10
C VAL A 74 2.90 0.34 -1.58
N THR A 75 3.39 1.32 -0.84
CA THR A 75 4.80 1.35 -0.41
C THR A 75 5.10 0.44 0.78
N LEU A 76 4.06 0.03 1.51
CA LEU A 76 4.20 -0.87 2.66
C LEU A 76 3.08 -1.91 2.60
N GLU A 77 3.37 -3.12 3.05
CA GLU A 77 2.39 -4.21 3.12
C GLU A 77 1.08 -3.75 3.76
N PRO A 78 -0.08 -3.97 3.11
CA PRO A 78 -1.37 -3.63 3.70
C PRO A 78 -1.60 -4.37 5.01
N CYS A 79 -2.13 -3.68 6.02
CA CYS A 79 -2.36 -4.28 7.31
C CYS A 79 -3.43 -5.37 7.26
N SER A 80 -3.24 -6.40 8.08
CA SER A 80 -4.17 -7.53 8.18
C SER A 80 -4.81 -7.63 9.56
N HIS A 81 -4.43 -6.77 10.49
CA HIS A 81 -4.98 -6.76 11.84
C HIS A 81 -6.06 -5.70 11.98
N THR A 82 -6.99 -5.94 12.90
CA THR A 82 -8.09 -5.02 13.17
C THR A 82 -7.58 -3.77 13.90
N GLY A 83 -7.93 -2.60 13.38
CA GLY A 83 -7.68 -1.33 14.01
C GLY A 83 -8.98 -0.52 14.06
N ARG A 84 -8.89 0.81 14.14
CA ARG A 84 -10.08 1.67 14.16
C ARG A 84 -10.92 1.57 12.90
N THR A 85 -10.27 1.36 11.75
CA THR A 85 -10.94 1.35 10.45
C THR A 85 -10.94 -0.03 9.81
N GLY A 86 -10.49 -1.05 10.53
CA GLY A 86 -10.37 -2.40 10.00
C GLY A 86 -9.15 -2.58 9.09
N PRO A 87 -8.84 -3.83 8.69
CA PRO A 87 -7.65 -4.12 7.90
C PRO A 87 -7.73 -3.55 6.49
N CYS A 88 -6.64 -2.92 6.02
CA CYS A 88 -6.56 -2.41 4.65
C CYS A 88 -6.56 -3.54 3.62
N ALA A 89 -6.00 -4.71 3.97
CA ALA A 89 -6.06 -5.88 3.09
C ALA A 89 -7.51 -6.24 2.78
N ASP A 90 -8.39 -6.24 3.78
CA ASP A 90 -9.80 -6.53 3.58
C ASP A 90 -10.48 -5.47 2.71
N ALA A 91 -10.13 -4.20 2.89
CA ALA A 91 -10.68 -3.12 2.08
C ALA A 91 -10.34 -3.29 0.60
N LEU A 92 -9.11 -3.71 0.30
CA LEU A 92 -8.69 -3.97 -1.08
C LEU A 92 -9.44 -5.17 -1.66
N ILE A 93 -9.64 -6.22 -0.86
CA ILE A 93 -10.40 -7.41 -1.27
C ILE A 93 -11.85 -7.03 -1.61
N GLU A 94 -12.50 -6.28 -0.73
CA GLU A 94 -13.89 -5.85 -0.93
C GLU A 94 -14.04 -4.95 -2.15
N ALA A 95 -13.04 -4.13 -2.44
CA ALA A 95 -13.07 -3.24 -3.59
C ALA A 95 -12.88 -3.97 -4.91
N GLY A 96 -12.43 -5.22 -4.88
CA GLY A 96 -12.27 -6.04 -6.08
C GLY A 96 -11.03 -5.74 -6.90
N VAL A 97 -9.96 -5.25 -6.27
CA VAL A 97 -8.70 -5.05 -6.98
C VAL A 97 -8.17 -6.41 -7.48
N SER A 98 -7.54 -6.42 -8.65
CA SER A 98 -7.07 -7.67 -9.28
C SER A 98 -5.62 -7.99 -8.94
N ARG A 99 -4.82 -6.98 -8.61
CA ARG A 99 -3.39 -7.13 -8.38
C ARG A 99 -2.92 -6.12 -7.35
N VAL A 100 -2.00 -6.53 -6.48
CA VAL A 100 -1.38 -5.62 -5.51
C VAL A 100 0.13 -5.74 -5.64
N VAL A 101 0.80 -4.62 -5.84
CA VAL A 101 2.26 -4.53 -5.91
C VAL A 101 2.73 -3.77 -4.67
N VAL A 102 3.59 -4.40 -3.88
CA VAL A 102 4.04 -3.89 -2.59
C VAL A 102 5.54 -3.63 -2.66
N ALA A 103 5.99 -2.46 -2.18
CA ALA A 103 7.41 -2.14 -2.17
C ALA A 103 8.14 -2.92 -1.07
N MET A 104 7.64 -2.89 0.16
CA MET A 104 8.28 -3.61 1.26
C MET A 104 7.26 -4.30 2.15
N GLN A 105 7.66 -5.47 2.67
CA GLN A 105 6.90 -6.21 3.67
C GLN A 105 6.99 -5.49 5.01
N ASP A 106 5.99 -5.66 5.88
CA ASP A 106 6.02 -5.09 7.23
C ASP A 106 7.28 -5.61 7.95
N PRO A 107 8.09 -4.72 8.54
CA PRO A 107 9.32 -5.17 9.22
C PRO A 107 9.07 -5.87 10.54
N ASN A 108 7.87 -5.78 11.11
CA ASN A 108 7.54 -6.46 12.38
C ASN A 108 7.40 -7.96 12.12
N PRO A 109 8.28 -8.81 12.71
CA PRO A 109 8.26 -10.25 12.42
C PRO A 109 6.97 -10.94 12.88
N LEU A 110 6.20 -10.32 13.78
CA LEU A 110 4.94 -10.89 14.24
C LEU A 110 3.81 -10.78 13.21
N VAL A 111 3.91 -9.83 12.28
CA VAL A 111 2.85 -9.57 11.29
C VAL A 111 3.35 -9.64 9.85
N ALA A 112 4.66 -9.73 9.64
CA ALA A 112 5.26 -9.76 8.31
C ALA A 112 4.66 -10.85 7.44
N GLY A 113 4.18 -10.49 6.26
CA GLY A 113 3.61 -11.41 5.28
C GLY A 113 2.15 -11.75 5.50
N GLN A 114 1.54 -11.37 6.63
CA GLN A 114 0.13 -11.72 6.90
C GLN A 114 -0.83 -11.00 5.96
N GLY A 115 -0.59 -9.72 5.67
CA GLY A 115 -1.41 -8.97 4.72
C GLY A 115 -1.28 -9.55 3.31
N LEU A 116 -0.06 -9.90 2.90
CA LEU A 116 0.19 -10.49 1.59
C LEU A 116 -0.52 -11.84 1.46
N ALA A 117 -0.43 -12.69 2.48
CA ALA A 117 -1.08 -14.00 2.50
C ALA A 117 -2.60 -13.87 2.40
N ARG A 118 -3.16 -12.90 3.11
CA ARG A 118 -4.60 -12.63 3.10
C ARG A 118 -5.09 -12.23 1.71
N LEU A 119 -4.34 -11.36 1.02
CA LEU A 119 -4.67 -10.96 -0.34
C LEU A 119 -4.59 -12.14 -1.32
N ARG A 120 -3.54 -12.97 -1.21
CA ARG A 120 -3.38 -14.14 -2.06
C ARG A 120 -4.49 -15.16 -1.83
N ALA A 121 -4.90 -15.36 -0.59
CA ALA A 121 -5.99 -16.28 -0.24
C ALA A 121 -7.32 -15.85 -0.87
N ALA A 122 -7.50 -14.55 -1.13
CA ALA A 122 -8.68 -14.02 -1.79
C ALA A 122 -8.59 -14.06 -3.33
N GLY A 123 -7.52 -14.62 -3.88
CA GLY A 123 -7.34 -14.76 -5.32
C GLY A 123 -6.68 -13.56 -5.99
N ILE A 124 -6.15 -12.63 -5.21
CA ILE A 124 -5.46 -11.44 -5.76
C ILE A 124 -4.01 -11.80 -6.08
N THR A 125 -3.52 -11.38 -7.24
CA THR A 125 -2.11 -11.51 -7.60
C THR A 125 -1.31 -10.49 -6.78
N VAL A 126 -0.30 -10.98 -6.03
CA VAL A 126 0.52 -10.12 -5.16
C VAL A 126 1.98 -10.25 -5.53
N GLU A 127 2.64 -9.12 -5.71
CA GLU A 127 4.08 -9.04 -5.94
C GLU A 127 4.69 -8.11 -4.90
N CYS A 128 5.83 -8.48 -4.32
CA CYS A 128 6.47 -7.73 -3.24
C CYS A 128 7.94 -7.54 -3.54
N GLY A 129 8.50 -6.38 -3.18
CA GLY A 129 9.93 -6.09 -3.27
C GLY A 129 10.29 -5.01 -4.29
N LEU A 130 9.31 -4.46 -5.01
CA LEU A 130 9.58 -3.42 -6.00
C LEU A 130 9.97 -2.11 -5.29
N LEU A 131 11.20 -1.66 -5.50
CA LEU A 131 11.76 -0.46 -4.87
C LEU A 131 11.81 -0.55 -3.33
N ASP A 132 12.06 -1.77 -2.82
CA ASP A 132 12.16 -2.02 -1.39
C ASP A 132 13.16 -1.10 -0.67
N PRO A 133 14.41 -0.90 -1.18
CA PRO A 133 15.35 0.01 -0.50
C PRO A 133 14.82 1.44 -0.38
N GLU A 134 14.15 1.93 -1.41
CA GLU A 134 13.60 3.29 -1.41
C GLU A 134 12.46 3.41 -0.39
N ALA A 135 11.62 2.38 -0.28
CA ALA A 135 10.54 2.36 0.70
C ALA A 135 11.08 2.33 2.13
N ARG A 136 12.13 1.54 2.37
CA ARG A 136 12.77 1.48 3.70
C ARG A 136 13.37 2.82 4.08
N ALA A 137 13.92 3.55 3.12
CA ALA A 137 14.51 4.86 3.35
C ALA A 137 13.49 5.90 3.81
N LEU A 138 12.21 5.72 3.52
CA LEU A 138 11.14 6.60 3.98
C LEU A 138 10.88 6.50 5.48
N ASN A 139 11.14 5.33 6.06
CA ASN A 139 10.68 5.01 7.41
C ASN A 139 11.76 4.42 8.31
N PRO A 140 12.96 5.06 8.39
CA PRO A 140 14.07 4.46 9.16
C PRO A 140 13.74 4.31 10.65
N GLY A 141 13.05 5.28 11.24
CA GLY A 141 12.66 5.22 12.65
C GLY A 141 11.67 4.10 12.95
N PHE A 142 10.71 3.89 12.06
CA PHE A 142 9.71 2.83 12.19
C PHE A 142 10.38 1.45 12.12
N ILE A 143 11.26 1.24 11.14
CA ILE A 143 11.98 -0.02 10.97
C ILE A 143 12.86 -0.30 12.18
N LYS A 144 13.54 0.72 12.68
CA LYS A 144 14.47 0.59 13.80
C LYS A 144 13.77 0.18 15.09
N ARG A 145 12.50 0.55 15.27
CA ARG A 145 11.72 0.17 16.46
C ARG A 145 11.20 -1.26 16.41
N MET A 146 11.27 -1.91 15.27
CA MET A 146 10.85 -3.31 15.09
C MET A 146 11.98 -4.27 15.46
#